data_f53ad8e8276098ec48dca01bd2deb9ca
#
_entry.id   f53ad8e8276098ec48dca01bd2deb9ca
#
_cell.length_a   1.000
_cell.length_b   1.000
_cell.length_c   1.000
_cell.angle_alpha   90.00
_cell.angle_beta   90.00
_cell.angle_gamma   90.00
#
_symmetry.space_group_name_H-M   'P 1'
#
loop_
_entity.id
_entity.type
_entity.pdbx_description
1 polymer ?
#
loop_
_entity_poly.entity_id
_entity_poly.type
_entity_poly.pdbx_seq_one_letter_code
_entity_poly.pdbx_strand_id
1 'polypeptide(L)'
;YGIFCAESHDDNAAPGDLSAATATAGIARTKDLVNWERLPDLKTKSQQRNVVLHPEFVNGKYALYTRPQDGFIDTGSGGGIGWALVDDMTCAEVKEEIIIDPRYYHTIKEVKNGEGPHPIKTPKGWLHLAHGVRACAAGLRYVLYLYMTSLEDPTKVIAAPAGHFMAPIGEERVGDVSNVLFTNGWIADEDGKVFIYYASSDTRMHVATSTVDKLVDYCMNTPEDGLRSSASVETLKKLIQKNLDILKK
;
A
#
# COMPACT_ATOMS: atom_id res chain seq x y z
N TYR A 1 6.35 13.91 11.05
CA TYR A 1 7.20 12.72 10.94
C TYR A 1 7.31 12.29 9.49
N GLY A 2 8.51 11.83 9.09
CA GLY A 2 8.77 11.13 7.85
C GLY A 2 9.22 9.70 8.18
N ILE A 3 8.69 8.72 7.45
CA ILE A 3 9.12 7.33 7.55
C ILE A 3 9.71 6.94 6.19
N PHE A 4 10.84 6.28 6.20
CA PHE A 4 11.54 5.91 4.98
C PHE A 4 12.18 4.53 5.12
N CYS A 5 12.42 3.87 4.00
CA CYS A 5 13.17 2.63 3.99
C CYS A 5 14.67 2.95 4.17
N ALA A 6 15.27 2.39 5.20
CA ALA A 6 16.71 2.39 5.40
C ALA A 6 17.24 1.00 5.03
N GLU A 7 18.05 0.94 3.98
CA GLU A 7 18.62 -0.31 3.48
C GLU A 7 20.11 -0.38 3.83
N SER A 8 20.54 -1.55 4.22
CA SER A 8 21.94 -1.90 4.45
C SER A 8 22.26 -3.22 3.74
N HIS A 9 23.52 -3.41 3.40
CA HIS A 9 24.00 -4.69 2.90
C HIS A 9 24.05 -5.70 4.06
N ASP A 10 23.65 -6.95 3.80
CA ASP A 10 23.86 -8.03 4.76
C ASP A 10 25.35 -8.34 4.83
N ASP A 11 25.95 -8.21 6.02
CA ASP A 11 27.39 -8.44 6.23
C ASP A 11 27.83 -9.89 5.91
N ASN A 12 26.88 -10.83 5.87
CA ASN A 12 27.13 -12.24 5.53
C ASN A 12 26.95 -12.55 4.05
N ALA A 13 26.52 -11.57 3.25
CA ALA A 13 26.28 -11.79 1.83
C ALA A 13 27.57 -11.81 1.01
N ALA A 14 27.53 -12.47 -0.13
CA ALA A 14 28.65 -12.44 -1.08
C ALA A 14 28.89 -11.00 -1.59
N PRO A 15 30.15 -10.59 -1.78
CA PRO A 15 30.45 -9.27 -2.34
C PRO A 15 29.72 -9.06 -3.67
N GLY A 16 28.97 -7.97 -3.79
CA GLY A 16 28.20 -7.63 -4.99
C GLY A 16 26.82 -8.28 -5.11
N ASP A 17 26.37 -9.03 -4.13
CA ASP A 17 24.99 -9.56 -4.09
C ASP A 17 24.02 -8.48 -3.61
N LEU A 18 23.46 -7.74 -4.56
CA LEU A 18 22.47 -6.70 -4.29
C LEU A 18 21.12 -7.25 -3.79
N SER A 19 20.88 -8.56 -3.92
CA SER A 19 19.65 -9.19 -3.43
C SER A 19 19.66 -9.40 -1.92
N ALA A 20 20.80 -9.33 -1.29
CA ALA A 20 21.03 -9.53 0.14
C ALA A 20 20.87 -8.23 0.98
N ALA A 21 20.18 -7.24 0.46
CA ALA A 21 19.86 -6.03 1.21
C ALA A 21 18.87 -6.30 2.34
N THR A 22 19.23 -5.85 3.55
CA THR A 22 18.32 -5.79 4.70
C THR A 22 17.66 -4.42 4.79
N ALA A 23 16.43 -4.37 5.27
CA ALA A 23 15.68 -3.13 5.35
C ALA A 23 15.03 -2.93 6.71
N THR A 24 15.14 -1.69 7.20
CA THR A 24 14.43 -1.19 8.37
C THR A 24 13.60 0.04 8.00
N ALA A 25 12.60 0.36 8.80
CA ALA A 25 11.87 1.61 8.67
C ALA A 25 12.57 2.70 9.48
N GLY A 26 13.22 3.62 8.78
CA GLY A 26 13.84 4.80 9.36
C GLY A 26 12.79 5.87 9.71
N ILE A 27 12.99 6.59 10.80
CA ILE A 27 12.09 7.64 11.26
C ILE A 27 12.84 8.97 11.33
N ALA A 28 12.23 10.02 10.82
CA ALA A 28 12.69 11.39 10.99
C ALA A 28 11.53 12.29 11.41
N ARG A 29 11.83 13.40 12.09
CA ARG A 29 10.82 14.41 12.41
C ARG A 29 11.30 15.82 12.09
N THR A 30 10.33 16.69 11.86
CA THR A 30 10.58 18.11 11.63
C THR A 30 9.42 18.94 12.20
N LYS A 31 9.68 20.23 12.44
CA LYS A 31 8.65 21.22 12.79
C LYS A 31 8.42 22.23 11.67
N ASP A 32 9.32 22.31 10.70
CA ASP A 32 9.36 23.37 9.69
C ASP A 32 9.62 22.85 8.27
N LEU A 33 9.71 21.51 8.07
CA LEU A 33 10.03 20.82 6.82
C LEU A 33 11.42 21.14 6.24
N VAL A 34 12.22 21.91 6.96
CA VAL A 34 13.59 22.31 6.57
C VAL A 34 14.62 21.61 7.45
N ASN A 35 14.42 21.67 8.76
CA ASN A 35 15.31 21.05 9.75
C ASN A 35 14.75 19.70 10.17
N TRP A 36 15.50 18.64 9.90
CA TRP A 36 15.10 17.28 10.18
C TRP A 36 15.98 16.65 11.25
N GLU A 37 15.35 16.00 12.21
CA GLU A 37 15.99 15.19 13.23
C GLU A 37 15.79 13.71 12.91
N ARG A 38 16.88 12.95 12.80
CA ARG A 38 16.85 11.49 12.67
C ARG A 38 16.54 10.86 14.03
N LEU A 39 15.50 10.05 14.09
CA LEU A 39 15.14 9.24 15.26
C LEU A 39 15.65 7.81 15.10
N PRO A 40 15.66 7.02 16.19
CA PRO A 40 15.93 5.59 16.11
C PRO A 40 14.97 4.90 15.12
N ASP A 41 15.46 3.86 14.44
CA ASP A 41 14.66 3.06 13.54
C ASP A 41 13.51 2.36 14.28
N LEU A 42 12.43 2.12 13.55
CA LEU A 42 11.30 1.33 14.03
C LEU A 42 11.76 -0.09 14.35
N LYS A 43 11.59 -0.50 15.60
CA LYS A 43 11.89 -1.87 16.03
C LYS A 43 10.76 -2.81 15.60
N THR A 44 11.12 -3.86 14.88
CA THR A 44 10.17 -4.85 14.34
C THR A 44 10.76 -6.26 14.42
N LYS A 45 9.91 -7.27 14.35
CA LYS A 45 10.34 -8.69 14.33
C LYS A 45 10.82 -9.15 12.95
N SER A 46 10.33 -8.52 11.89
CA SER A 46 10.68 -8.81 10.49
C SER A 46 11.25 -7.58 9.82
N GLN A 47 11.87 -7.72 8.67
CA GLN A 47 12.22 -6.58 7.83
C GLN A 47 10.96 -5.81 7.44
N GLN A 48 11.09 -4.49 7.33
CA GLN A 48 9.99 -3.59 6.98
C GLN A 48 10.41 -2.68 5.83
N ARG A 49 9.53 -2.59 4.83
CA ARG A 49 9.62 -1.63 3.74
C ARG A 49 8.28 -0.94 3.58
N ASN A 50 8.29 0.29 3.10
CA ASN A 50 7.06 1.05 2.84
C ASN A 50 6.13 1.15 4.06
N VAL A 51 6.70 1.41 5.23
CA VAL A 51 5.91 1.73 6.43
C VAL A 51 5.34 3.13 6.29
N VAL A 52 4.05 3.28 6.53
CA VAL A 52 3.32 4.54 6.37
C VAL A 52 2.63 4.92 7.67
N LEU A 53 2.78 6.16 8.08
CA LEU A 53 2.10 6.70 9.25
C LEU A 53 0.65 7.05 8.89
N HIS A 54 -0.29 6.54 9.67
CA HIS A 54 -1.68 6.97 9.60
C HIS A 54 -1.81 8.44 10.03
N PRO A 55 -2.63 9.26 9.35
CA PRO A 55 -2.67 10.71 9.61
C PRO A 55 -3.29 11.10 10.96
N GLU A 56 -4.00 10.20 11.61
CA GLU A 56 -4.66 10.45 12.90
C GLU A 56 -4.21 9.43 13.95
N PHE A 57 -4.29 9.83 15.22
CA PHE A 57 -4.13 8.89 16.31
C PHE A 57 -5.31 7.92 16.38
N VAL A 58 -5.00 6.66 16.63
CA VAL A 58 -6.00 5.62 16.86
C VAL A 58 -5.84 5.09 18.29
N ASN A 59 -6.90 5.21 19.07
CA ASN A 59 -6.88 4.87 20.51
C ASN A 59 -5.77 5.60 21.29
N GLY A 60 -5.46 6.86 20.91
CA GLY A 60 -4.42 7.67 21.52
C GLY A 60 -2.99 7.27 21.17
N LYS A 61 -2.80 6.38 20.19
CA LYS A 61 -1.49 5.88 19.74
C LYS A 61 -1.22 6.28 18.29
N TYR A 62 0.04 6.33 17.89
CA TYR A 62 0.43 6.38 16.49
C TYR A 62 0.08 5.06 15.82
N ALA A 63 -0.53 5.12 14.64
CA ALA A 63 -0.90 3.95 13.88
C ALA A 63 -0.05 3.87 12.60
N LEU A 64 0.43 2.67 12.29
CA LEU A 64 1.33 2.41 11.18
C LEU A 64 0.74 1.36 10.25
N TYR A 65 0.78 1.64 8.97
CA TYR A 65 0.66 0.59 7.95
C TYR A 65 2.05 0.02 7.74
N THR A 66 2.19 -1.27 7.96
CA THR A 66 3.46 -1.98 7.89
C THR A 66 3.50 -2.90 6.67
N ARG A 67 4.67 -3.41 6.35
CA ARG A 67 4.83 -4.42 5.29
C ARG A 67 5.89 -5.44 5.72
N PRO A 68 5.52 -6.41 6.56
CA PRO A 68 6.45 -7.45 7.00
C PRO A 68 6.90 -8.31 5.83
N GLN A 69 8.19 -8.60 5.75
CA GLN A 69 8.75 -9.51 4.74
C GLN A 69 10.04 -10.15 5.27
N ASP A 70 10.38 -11.33 4.75
CA ASP A 70 11.55 -12.08 5.19
C ASP A 70 12.81 -11.66 4.42
N GLY A 71 12.68 -11.30 3.15
CA GLY A 71 13.80 -10.93 2.29
C GLY A 71 13.51 -9.75 1.37
N PHE A 72 14.52 -9.38 0.56
CA PHE A 72 14.43 -8.22 -0.33
C PHE A 72 13.44 -8.42 -1.48
N ILE A 73 13.57 -9.53 -2.21
CA ILE A 73 12.73 -9.84 -3.39
C ILE A 73 11.61 -10.81 -2.99
N ASP A 74 11.97 -11.90 -2.33
CA ASP A 74 11.00 -12.89 -1.84
C ASP A 74 10.55 -12.51 -0.43
N THR A 75 9.26 -12.30 -0.26
CA THR A 75 8.68 -12.01 1.05
C THR A 75 8.60 -13.23 1.97
N GLY A 76 8.92 -14.42 1.45
CA GLY A 76 8.81 -15.67 2.19
C GLY A 76 7.39 -15.93 2.68
N SER A 77 7.24 -16.19 3.96
CA SER A 77 5.94 -16.31 4.64
C SER A 77 5.27 -14.96 4.93
N GLY A 78 6.02 -13.85 4.84
CA GLY A 78 5.56 -12.49 5.07
C GLY A 78 4.77 -11.92 3.90
N GLY A 79 4.63 -10.61 3.91
CA GLY A 79 3.91 -9.83 2.89
C GLY A 79 2.48 -9.51 3.29
N GLY A 80 1.87 -8.64 2.49
CA GLY A 80 0.60 -8.01 2.85
C GLY A 80 0.81 -6.64 3.49
N ILE A 81 -0.27 -5.86 3.53
CA ILE A 81 -0.30 -4.61 4.30
C ILE A 81 -0.67 -4.96 5.73
N GLY A 82 0.23 -4.67 6.65
CA GLY A 82 0.02 -4.83 8.07
C GLY A 82 -0.48 -3.56 8.74
N TRP A 83 -0.85 -3.71 10.00
CA TRP A 83 -1.27 -2.62 10.88
C TRP A 83 -0.67 -2.83 12.25
N ALA A 84 -0.11 -1.77 12.81
CA ALA A 84 0.46 -1.76 14.16
C ALA A 84 0.20 -0.44 14.85
N LEU A 85 0.15 -0.47 16.19
CA LEU A 85 0.06 0.72 17.02
C LEU A 85 1.36 0.88 17.82
N VAL A 86 1.88 2.10 17.89
CA VAL A 86 3.05 2.45 18.68
C VAL A 86 2.75 3.64 19.60
N ASP A 87 3.32 3.59 20.80
CA ASP A 87 3.04 4.59 21.84
C ASP A 87 3.84 5.90 21.62
N ASP A 88 5.08 5.78 21.13
CA ASP A 88 6.00 6.91 20.99
C ASP A 88 6.91 6.71 19.74
N MET A 89 6.92 7.70 18.87
CA MET A 89 7.76 7.69 17.65
C MET A 89 9.24 7.95 17.93
N THR A 90 9.61 8.40 19.13
CA THR A 90 11.04 8.60 19.49
C THR A 90 11.73 7.29 19.90
N CYS A 91 10.94 6.25 20.20
CA CYS A 91 11.41 4.90 20.53
C CYS A 91 10.44 3.84 19.98
N ALA A 92 9.99 4.02 18.75
CA ALA A 92 8.92 3.24 18.17
C ALA A 92 9.24 1.73 18.11
N GLU A 93 8.32 0.91 18.60
CA GLU A 93 8.41 -0.55 18.58
C GLU A 93 7.07 -1.18 18.21
N VAL A 94 7.08 -2.02 17.20
CA VAL A 94 5.93 -2.84 16.80
C VAL A 94 5.92 -4.11 17.65
N LYS A 95 5.09 -4.13 18.68
CA LYS A 95 4.91 -5.28 19.58
C LYS A 95 3.97 -6.31 18.97
N GLU A 96 2.88 -5.83 18.37
CA GLU A 96 1.84 -6.62 17.70
C GLU A 96 1.57 -6.04 16.31
N GLU A 97 1.42 -6.91 15.34
CA GLU A 97 1.15 -6.58 13.95
C GLU A 97 0.10 -7.54 13.41
N ILE A 98 -0.91 -7.01 12.74
CA ILE A 98 -1.94 -7.79 12.06
C ILE A 98 -1.93 -7.46 10.58
N ILE A 99 -2.20 -8.44 9.72
CA ILE A 99 -2.31 -8.20 8.27
C ILE A 99 -3.75 -7.81 7.95
N ILE A 100 -3.94 -6.61 7.39
CA ILE A 100 -5.26 -6.07 7.02
C ILE A 100 -5.58 -6.26 5.53
N ASP A 101 -4.57 -6.27 4.67
CA ASP A 101 -4.72 -6.58 3.24
C ASP A 101 -3.68 -7.63 2.81
N PRO A 102 -4.03 -8.93 2.87
CA PRO A 102 -3.11 -10.02 2.60
C PRO A 102 -2.79 -10.17 1.11
N ARG A 103 -1.71 -10.89 0.82
CA ARG A 103 -1.41 -11.39 -0.52
C ARG A 103 -2.46 -12.42 -0.95
N TYR A 104 -2.79 -12.39 -2.23
CA TYR A 104 -3.69 -13.38 -2.82
C TYR A 104 -3.11 -13.94 -4.11
N TYR A 105 -3.04 -15.28 -4.19
CA TYR A 105 -2.58 -15.98 -5.38
C TYR A 105 -3.50 -15.69 -6.58
N HIS A 106 -2.92 -15.63 -7.79
CA HIS A 106 -3.59 -15.27 -9.04
C HIS A 106 -4.18 -13.84 -9.11
N THR A 107 -3.73 -12.95 -8.27
CA THR A 107 -4.11 -11.53 -8.31
C THR A 107 -2.91 -10.63 -8.54
N ILE A 108 -3.15 -9.32 -8.64
CA ILE A 108 -2.08 -8.31 -8.69
C ILE A 108 -1.22 -8.28 -7.42
N LYS A 109 -1.64 -8.94 -6.36
CA LYS A 109 -0.98 -9.01 -5.03
C LYS A 109 -0.37 -10.36 -4.72
N GLU A 110 -0.09 -11.19 -5.72
CA GLU A 110 0.34 -12.57 -5.48
C GLU A 110 1.76 -12.69 -4.91
N VAL A 111 2.66 -11.79 -5.30
CA VAL A 111 4.05 -11.81 -4.81
C VAL A 111 4.18 -10.95 -3.56
N LYS A 112 3.78 -9.70 -3.62
CA LYS A 112 3.79 -8.75 -2.51
C LYS A 112 2.87 -7.57 -2.77
N ASN A 113 2.52 -6.86 -1.73
CA ASN A 113 1.81 -5.59 -1.77
C ASN A 113 2.24 -4.72 -0.60
N GLY A 114 1.98 -3.45 -0.68
CA GLY A 114 2.31 -2.49 0.36
C GLY A 114 1.57 -1.18 0.18
N GLU A 115 1.46 -0.43 1.26
CA GLU A 115 0.89 0.91 1.23
C GLU A 115 1.78 1.83 0.38
N GLY A 116 1.18 2.82 -0.25
CA GLY A 116 1.87 3.90 -0.93
C GLY A 116 1.93 5.14 -0.03
N PRO A 117 1.20 6.23 -0.32
CA PRO A 117 1.07 7.37 0.57
C PRO A 117 0.13 7.10 1.74
N HIS A 118 0.11 7.99 2.73
CA HIS A 118 -0.91 7.96 3.78
C HIS A 118 -2.33 8.04 3.19
N PRO A 119 -3.34 7.41 3.82
CA PRO A 119 -4.70 7.42 3.31
C PRO A 119 -5.36 8.80 3.38
N ILE A 120 -6.30 9.05 2.47
CA ILE A 120 -7.15 10.24 2.47
C ILE A 120 -8.42 9.95 3.27
N LYS A 121 -8.72 10.80 4.26
CA LYS A 121 -9.98 10.72 5.00
C LYS A 121 -11.14 11.20 4.14
N THR A 122 -12.20 10.39 4.05
CA THR A 122 -13.42 10.74 3.31
C THR A 122 -14.65 10.45 4.16
N PRO A 123 -15.83 10.99 3.85
CA PRO A 123 -17.06 10.65 4.58
C PRO A 123 -17.46 9.16 4.49
N LYS A 124 -16.90 8.41 3.53
CA LYS A 124 -17.21 7.00 3.29
C LYS A 124 -16.21 6.03 3.94
N GLY A 125 -15.06 6.51 4.37
CA GLY A 125 -13.96 5.70 4.89
C GLY A 125 -12.61 6.31 4.59
N TRP A 126 -11.56 5.62 4.97
CA TRP A 126 -10.19 5.95 4.59
C TRP A 126 -9.93 5.39 3.19
N LEU A 127 -9.58 6.27 2.27
CA LEU A 127 -9.22 5.90 0.90
C LEU A 127 -7.71 5.67 0.82
N HIS A 128 -7.30 4.49 0.34
CA HIS A 128 -5.92 4.06 0.24
C HIS A 128 -5.47 3.92 -1.21
N LEU A 129 -4.21 4.23 -1.46
CA LEU A 129 -3.52 3.95 -2.72
C LEU A 129 -2.30 3.08 -2.40
N ALA A 130 -2.32 1.86 -2.88
CA ALA A 130 -1.32 0.86 -2.58
C ALA A 130 -0.69 0.30 -3.86
N HIS A 131 0.44 -0.39 -3.75
CA HIS A 131 1.05 -1.12 -4.86
C HIS A 131 0.87 -2.63 -4.68
N GLY A 132 0.61 -3.30 -5.79
CA GLY A 132 0.56 -4.74 -5.90
C GLY A 132 1.63 -5.25 -6.86
N VAL A 133 2.17 -6.42 -6.58
CA VAL A 133 3.25 -7.03 -7.35
C VAL A 133 2.90 -8.47 -7.69
N ARG A 134 3.03 -8.78 -8.98
CA ARG A 134 2.92 -10.15 -9.46
C ARG A 134 4.10 -10.54 -10.32
N ALA A 135 4.40 -11.85 -10.36
CA ALA A 135 5.36 -12.41 -11.30
C ALA A 135 4.74 -12.54 -12.70
N CYS A 136 5.53 -12.23 -13.72
CA CYS A 136 5.21 -12.47 -15.11
C CYS A 136 6.47 -12.92 -15.86
N ALA A 137 6.32 -13.40 -17.10
CA ALA A 137 7.45 -13.91 -17.88
C ALA A 137 8.61 -12.90 -18.06
N ALA A 138 8.31 -11.59 -18.00
CA ALA A 138 9.28 -10.51 -18.11
C ALA A 138 9.83 -10.03 -16.74
N GLY A 139 9.62 -10.77 -15.66
CA GLY A 139 10.02 -10.39 -14.32
C GLY A 139 8.84 -9.92 -13.46
N LEU A 140 9.09 -9.08 -12.48
CA LEU A 140 8.04 -8.53 -11.62
C LEU A 140 7.30 -7.38 -12.30
N ARG A 141 5.99 -7.32 -12.10
CA ARG A 141 5.15 -6.20 -12.51
C ARG A 141 4.55 -5.54 -11.30
N TYR A 142 4.79 -4.23 -11.15
CA TYR A 142 4.22 -3.39 -10.12
C TYR A 142 3.10 -2.54 -10.68
N VAL A 143 1.97 -2.54 -10.00
CA VAL A 143 0.78 -1.75 -10.35
C VAL A 143 0.24 -1.07 -9.10
N LEU A 144 -0.53 0.00 -9.30
CA LEU A 144 -1.22 0.68 -8.20
C LEU A 144 -2.67 0.21 -8.12
N TYR A 145 -3.19 0.05 -6.93
CA TYR A 145 -4.58 -0.28 -6.67
C TYR A 145 -5.15 0.56 -5.53
N LEU A 146 -6.46 0.70 -5.51
CA LEU A 146 -7.19 1.42 -4.48
C LEU A 146 -7.95 0.42 -3.59
N TYR A 147 -8.12 0.77 -2.33
CA TYR A 147 -9.03 0.10 -1.40
C TYR A 147 -9.50 1.10 -0.35
N MET A 148 -10.52 0.74 0.41
CA MET A 148 -11.01 1.58 1.50
C MET A 148 -11.14 0.81 2.79
N THR A 149 -10.87 1.50 3.91
CA THR A 149 -11.10 0.98 5.26
C THR A 149 -12.13 1.85 6.02
N SER A 150 -12.72 1.28 7.07
CA SER A 150 -13.70 1.98 7.90
C SER A 150 -13.08 3.16 8.64
N LEU A 151 -13.88 4.20 8.89
CA LEU A 151 -13.45 5.33 9.76
C LEU A 151 -13.38 4.92 11.23
N GLU A 152 -14.30 4.06 11.68
CA GLU A 152 -14.37 3.62 13.08
C GLU A 152 -13.29 2.58 13.40
N ASP A 153 -12.94 1.75 12.41
CA ASP A 153 -11.95 0.69 12.52
C ASP A 153 -11.07 0.65 11.26
N PRO A 154 -9.95 1.37 11.25
CA PRO A 154 -9.04 1.42 10.10
C PRO A 154 -8.43 0.06 9.70
N THR A 155 -8.60 -0.98 10.52
CA THR A 155 -8.16 -2.34 10.18
C THR A 155 -9.16 -3.10 9.33
N LYS A 156 -10.39 -2.60 9.21
CA LYS A 156 -11.48 -3.24 8.48
C LYS A 156 -11.58 -2.72 7.05
N VAL A 157 -11.20 -3.53 6.07
CA VAL A 157 -11.43 -3.25 4.66
C VAL A 157 -12.91 -3.29 4.34
N ILE A 158 -13.44 -2.22 3.73
CA ILE A 158 -14.86 -2.05 3.36
C ILE A 158 -15.10 -2.04 1.85
N ALA A 159 -14.04 -1.78 1.05
CA ALA A 159 -14.08 -1.87 -0.40
C ALA A 159 -12.71 -2.25 -0.94
N ALA A 160 -12.67 -3.19 -1.89
CA ALA A 160 -11.46 -3.72 -2.50
C ALA A 160 -11.72 -4.04 -3.99
N PRO A 161 -11.64 -3.04 -4.89
CA PRO A 161 -11.83 -3.22 -6.33
C PRO A 161 -10.94 -4.32 -6.91
N ALA A 162 -11.46 -5.03 -7.90
CA ALA A 162 -10.68 -6.01 -8.65
C ALA A 162 -9.61 -5.33 -9.53
N GLY A 163 -8.50 -6.02 -9.71
CA GLY A 163 -7.44 -5.61 -10.63
C GLY A 163 -6.64 -4.41 -10.14
N HIS A 164 -6.09 -3.68 -11.09
CA HIS A 164 -5.29 -2.49 -10.81
C HIS A 164 -6.06 -1.22 -11.16
N PHE A 165 -5.77 -0.15 -10.44
CA PHE A 165 -6.23 1.21 -10.75
C PHE A 165 -5.32 1.86 -11.80
N MET A 166 -4.00 1.77 -11.62
CA MET A 166 -2.99 2.25 -12.57
C MET A 166 -1.93 1.17 -12.82
N ALA A 167 -1.48 1.06 -14.07
CA ALA A 167 -0.41 0.16 -14.48
C ALA A 167 0.48 0.83 -15.53
N PRO A 168 1.77 0.45 -15.65
CA PRO A 168 2.65 1.05 -16.61
C PRO A 168 2.17 0.78 -18.04
N ILE A 169 2.12 1.81 -18.87
CA ILE A 169 1.70 1.78 -20.27
C ILE A 169 2.77 2.39 -21.19
N GLY A 170 2.86 1.90 -22.42
CA GLY A 170 3.79 2.45 -23.42
C GLY A 170 5.22 2.54 -22.88
N GLU A 171 5.79 3.72 -22.93
CA GLU A 171 7.17 4.02 -22.48
C GLU A 171 7.37 3.90 -20.98
N GLU A 172 6.31 3.97 -20.18
CA GLU A 172 6.38 3.75 -18.72
C GLU A 172 6.83 2.33 -18.35
N ARG A 173 6.79 1.40 -19.32
CA ARG A 173 7.22 0.01 -19.12
C ARG A 173 8.72 -0.20 -19.18
N VAL A 174 9.47 0.80 -19.62
CA VAL A 174 10.89 0.68 -19.92
C VAL A 174 11.67 1.70 -19.11
N GLY A 175 12.68 1.25 -18.39
CA GLY A 175 13.55 2.08 -17.58
C GLY A 175 14.53 1.22 -16.80
N ASP A 176 15.05 1.75 -15.72
CA ASP A 176 16.02 1.09 -14.85
C ASP A 176 15.44 -0.22 -14.27
N VAL A 177 14.22 -0.15 -13.77
CA VAL A 177 13.43 -1.33 -13.36
C VAL A 177 12.14 -1.39 -14.17
N SER A 178 12.11 -2.20 -15.22
CA SER A 178 10.98 -2.29 -16.15
C SER A 178 9.69 -2.78 -15.50
N ASN A 179 8.54 -2.35 -16.04
CA ASN A 179 7.18 -2.73 -15.63
C ASN A 179 6.80 -2.31 -14.19
N VAL A 180 7.30 -1.18 -13.72
CA VAL A 180 7.03 -0.66 -12.38
C VAL A 180 6.22 0.64 -12.45
N LEU A 181 5.11 0.72 -11.72
CA LEU A 181 4.56 1.95 -11.18
C LEU A 181 4.67 1.93 -9.67
N PHE A 182 5.18 3.00 -9.09
CA PHE A 182 5.34 3.14 -7.66
C PHE A 182 4.97 4.56 -7.20
N THR A 183 4.40 4.67 -6.00
CA THR A 183 4.01 5.95 -5.43
C THR A 183 4.21 5.98 -3.91
N ASN A 184 4.67 7.12 -3.41
CA ASN A 184 4.73 7.44 -1.99
C ASN A 184 4.02 8.78 -1.68
N GLY A 185 3.35 9.37 -2.66
CA GLY A 185 2.76 10.69 -2.47
C GLY A 185 1.50 10.92 -3.27
N TRP A 186 0.48 11.40 -2.60
CA TRP A 186 -0.65 12.09 -3.18
C TRP A 186 -1.11 13.22 -2.28
N ILE A 187 -1.81 14.19 -2.85
CA ILE A 187 -2.35 15.34 -2.15
C ILE A 187 -3.81 15.48 -2.58
N ALA A 188 -4.70 15.61 -1.62
CA ALA A 188 -6.08 16.04 -1.84
C ALA A 188 -6.20 17.51 -1.43
N ASP A 189 -6.60 18.35 -2.37
CA ASP A 189 -6.88 19.75 -2.12
C ASP A 189 -8.25 19.95 -1.46
N GLU A 190 -8.49 21.15 -0.93
CA GLU A 190 -9.76 21.52 -0.28
C GLU A 190 -10.97 21.42 -1.21
N ASP A 191 -10.78 21.60 -2.52
CA ASP A 191 -11.79 21.45 -3.56
C ASP A 191 -12.08 19.98 -3.94
N GLY A 192 -11.39 19.04 -3.29
CA GLY A 192 -11.50 17.60 -3.54
C GLY A 192 -10.69 17.09 -4.72
N LYS A 193 -9.86 17.93 -5.36
CA LYS A 193 -8.94 17.48 -6.41
C LYS A 193 -7.78 16.70 -5.81
N VAL A 194 -7.42 15.57 -6.44
CA VAL A 194 -6.33 14.72 -6.01
C VAL A 194 -5.21 14.73 -7.03
N PHE A 195 -3.98 14.97 -6.56
CA PHE A 195 -2.75 14.84 -7.33
C PHE A 195 -2.02 13.59 -6.86
N ILE A 196 -1.80 12.64 -7.76
CA ILE A 196 -1.09 11.39 -7.51
C ILE A 196 0.29 11.49 -8.14
N TYR A 197 1.33 11.58 -7.31
CA TYR A 197 2.71 11.58 -7.77
C TYR A 197 3.21 10.14 -7.83
N TYR A 198 3.65 9.70 -9.02
CA TYR A 198 4.15 8.35 -9.21
C TYR A 198 5.40 8.31 -10.08
N ALA A 199 6.19 7.27 -9.88
CA ALA A 199 7.32 6.96 -10.72
C ALA A 199 7.00 5.78 -11.65
N SER A 200 7.54 5.83 -12.87
CA SER A 200 7.51 4.71 -13.80
C SER A 200 8.90 4.16 -14.05
N SER A 201 9.02 2.83 -13.94
CA SER A 201 10.23 2.03 -14.19
C SER A 201 11.49 2.61 -13.52
N ASP A 202 11.34 3.19 -12.32
CA ASP A 202 12.35 3.85 -11.50
C ASP A 202 13.19 4.93 -12.25
N THR A 203 12.62 5.46 -13.33
CA THR A 203 13.33 6.37 -14.23
C THR A 203 12.63 7.73 -14.40
N ARG A 204 11.29 7.77 -14.35
CA ARG A 204 10.52 8.98 -14.66
C ARG A 204 9.51 9.28 -13.56
N MET A 205 9.37 10.56 -13.25
CA MET A 205 8.34 11.06 -12.33
C MET A 205 7.17 11.63 -13.11
N HIS A 206 5.97 11.31 -12.65
CA HIS A 206 4.71 11.73 -13.25
C HIS A 206 3.74 12.26 -12.21
N VAL A 207 2.74 12.98 -12.65
CA VAL A 207 1.57 13.34 -11.85
C VAL A 207 0.29 12.98 -12.61
N ALA A 208 -0.59 12.22 -11.98
CA ALA A 208 -1.95 12.02 -12.42
C ALA A 208 -2.92 12.83 -11.55
N THR A 209 -4.07 13.19 -12.09
CA THR A 209 -5.09 13.94 -11.34
C THR A 209 -6.43 13.23 -11.38
N SER A 210 -7.16 13.32 -10.27
CA SER A 210 -8.53 12.83 -10.11
C SER A 210 -9.29 13.72 -9.15
N THR A 211 -10.39 13.22 -8.60
CA THR A 211 -11.08 13.82 -7.45
C THR A 211 -11.39 12.75 -6.42
N VAL A 212 -11.50 13.14 -5.15
CA VAL A 212 -11.86 12.23 -4.06
C VAL A 212 -13.15 11.48 -4.39
N ASP A 213 -14.18 12.18 -4.88
CA ASP A 213 -15.46 11.56 -5.21
C ASP A 213 -15.35 10.47 -6.28
N LYS A 214 -14.57 10.71 -7.35
CA LYS A 214 -14.35 9.70 -8.41
C LYS A 214 -13.59 8.49 -7.91
N LEU A 215 -12.59 8.70 -7.05
CA LEU A 215 -11.79 7.61 -6.49
C LEU A 215 -12.62 6.77 -5.50
N VAL A 216 -13.44 7.42 -4.67
CA VAL A 216 -14.37 6.76 -3.76
C VAL A 216 -15.45 6.01 -4.54
N ASP A 217 -16.03 6.62 -5.57
CA ASP A 217 -17.02 5.97 -6.44
C ASP A 217 -16.42 4.72 -7.11
N TYR A 218 -15.23 4.83 -7.65
CA TYR A 218 -14.50 3.69 -8.20
C TYR A 218 -14.31 2.57 -7.17
N CYS A 219 -13.85 2.89 -5.94
CA CYS A 219 -13.66 1.89 -4.90
C CYS A 219 -14.96 1.21 -4.49
N MET A 220 -16.02 1.97 -4.28
CA MET A 220 -17.29 1.45 -3.74
C MET A 220 -18.12 0.69 -4.77
N ASN A 221 -17.96 1.00 -6.04
CA ASN A 221 -18.81 0.47 -7.11
C ASN A 221 -18.10 -0.48 -8.08
N THR A 222 -16.78 -0.63 -8.00
CA THR A 222 -16.05 -1.66 -8.75
C THR A 222 -16.12 -2.99 -7.99
N PRO A 223 -16.50 -4.10 -8.66
CA PRO A 223 -16.55 -5.41 -8.01
C PRO A 223 -15.21 -5.86 -7.45
N GLU A 224 -15.24 -6.66 -6.41
CA GLU A 224 -14.07 -7.33 -5.84
C GLU A 224 -13.45 -8.33 -6.85
N ASP A 225 -12.18 -8.69 -6.61
CA ASP A 225 -11.46 -9.64 -7.46
C ASP A 225 -12.12 -11.03 -7.47
N GLY A 226 -12.71 -11.38 -8.60
CA GLY A 226 -13.41 -12.63 -8.82
C GLY A 226 -12.55 -13.79 -9.30
N LEU A 227 -11.22 -13.63 -9.42
CA LEU A 227 -10.32 -14.71 -9.85
C LEU A 227 -10.17 -15.81 -8.79
N ARG A 228 -10.42 -15.50 -7.52
CA ARG A 228 -10.58 -16.51 -6.47
C ARG A 228 -11.93 -17.21 -6.64
N SER A 229 -11.94 -18.52 -6.76
CA SER A 229 -13.17 -19.30 -7.00
C SER A 229 -14.29 -19.01 -5.99
N SER A 230 -13.98 -18.91 -4.70
CA SER A 230 -14.96 -18.53 -3.66
C SER A 230 -15.46 -17.10 -3.83
N ALA A 231 -14.58 -16.15 -4.13
CA ALA A 231 -14.96 -14.75 -4.35
C ALA A 231 -15.81 -14.58 -5.61
N SER A 232 -15.57 -15.35 -6.66
CA SER A 232 -16.39 -15.36 -7.87
C SER A 232 -17.84 -15.77 -7.57
N VAL A 233 -18.04 -16.84 -6.80
CA VAL A 233 -19.39 -17.29 -6.40
C VAL A 233 -20.10 -16.26 -5.52
N GLU A 234 -19.40 -15.67 -4.56
CA GLU A 234 -19.99 -14.63 -3.70
C GLU A 234 -20.35 -13.36 -4.49
N THR A 235 -19.50 -12.94 -5.43
CA THR A 235 -19.78 -11.79 -6.31
C THR A 235 -21.06 -12.04 -7.11
N LEU A 236 -21.21 -13.23 -7.70
CA LEU A 236 -22.43 -13.60 -8.42
C LEU A 236 -23.67 -13.57 -7.51
N LYS A 237 -23.57 -14.12 -6.29
CA LYS A 237 -24.68 -14.07 -5.31
C LYS A 237 -25.06 -12.63 -4.95
N LYS A 238 -24.09 -11.76 -4.69
CA LYS A 238 -24.33 -10.33 -4.39
C LYS A 238 -25.03 -9.62 -5.56
N LEU A 239 -24.60 -9.85 -6.80
CA LEU A 239 -25.21 -9.28 -7.99
C LEU A 239 -26.65 -9.77 -8.19
N ILE A 240 -26.89 -11.07 -8.01
CA ILE A 240 -28.24 -11.66 -8.08
C ILE A 240 -29.14 -11.01 -7.02
N GLN A 241 -28.67 -10.92 -5.77
CA GLN A 241 -29.47 -10.30 -4.70
C GLN A 241 -29.78 -8.84 -4.99
N LYS A 242 -28.80 -8.06 -5.45
CA LYS A 242 -28.99 -6.66 -5.86
C LYS A 242 -30.07 -6.52 -6.94
N ASN A 243 -30.06 -7.41 -7.94
CA ASN A 243 -31.06 -7.41 -9.01
C ASN A 243 -32.46 -7.78 -8.48
N LEU A 244 -32.55 -8.77 -7.59
CA LEU A 244 -33.80 -9.14 -6.95
C LEU A 244 -34.40 -7.99 -6.11
N ASP A 245 -33.56 -7.22 -5.42
CA ASP A 245 -34.01 -6.09 -4.62
C ASP A 245 -34.48 -4.91 -5.49
N ILE A 246 -33.93 -4.75 -6.69
CA ILE A 246 -34.41 -3.78 -7.68
C ILE A 246 -35.77 -4.20 -8.25
N LEU A 247 -35.96 -5.49 -8.54
CA LEU A 247 -37.20 -6.02 -9.11
C LEU A 247 -38.39 -6.05 -8.11
N LYS A 248 -38.11 -5.95 -6.81
CA LYS A 248 -39.13 -5.87 -5.76
C LYS A 248 -39.62 -4.45 -5.48
N LYS A 249 -39.01 -3.44 -6.06
CA LYS A 249 -39.41 -2.03 -6.01
C LYS A 249 -40.29 -1.67 -7.20
#